data_0fb476c47d4a7517f416fb99e81abb0e
#
_entry.id   0fb476c47d4a7517f416fb99e81abb0e
#
_cell.length_a   1.000
_cell.length_b   1.000
_cell.length_c   1.000
_cell.angle_alpha   90.00
_cell.angle_beta   90.00
_cell.angle_gamma   90.00
#
_symmetry.space_group_name_H-M   'P 1'
#
loop_
_entity.id
_entity.type
_entity.pdbx_description
1 polymer ?
#
loop_
_entity_poly.entity_id
_entity_poly.type
_entity_poly.pdbx_seq_one_letter_code
_entity_poly.pdbx_strand_id
1 'polypeptide(L)'
;VVVRVVPDVRGMRQELDYVVPSPDHALVEVGMLVDIELAGRRLRAWVVAVGVDPPDGVTIRPVVRLRSVGPAPEIAELTAWGAWRFAGSRSALLATASSPVLVRPSPRGDAPVTQAARRGVSPADVAALGLDGADLFQPGVSVIRIPPAADPAPLVLAAAHRGPTLVITPGQRQASRLAARLGRSGLGAVGLPSGWSAARTGGVSVVGTRVAAWAPCDPLSAVVVLDEHDEALAQEHTPTWHARTVAIERARQAGVPCLLVSPCPSLEALGAGRVLAPGRATERAGWPIVDVVDQRFADPLLPGLVSEPLLNVLRSGARVVCVLNRTGRARLLACDGCGNLARCEACGAAVGQDPSGQLVCGACRAVRPVVCDSCGRTRLRNVRRGVTRIREDLEALIGEPVSELTAAGSSGGDDTMTRVVVGTTAAIHRIDHADAVAFLDFDQELTAPRYRAGEQALALLARAGRLVAPRSAPSPGRVLVQTTVPDHPAVVAAVTGDPARFAEGEATRRADLGWPPARAVALVSHAAASTFVTGLDTSGVIEVLGPVDDRWMVRAPDHSTLCGALAAAPRPPGRLRIEVDPLHL
;
A
#
# COMPACT_ATOMS: atom_id res chain seq x y z
N VAL A 1 10.37 -13.80 -39.07
CA VAL A 1 9.18 -13.70 -38.22
C VAL A 1 8.91 -12.24 -37.91
N VAL A 2 7.67 -11.76 -38.12
CA VAL A 2 7.28 -10.40 -37.74
C VAL A 2 6.82 -10.41 -36.30
N VAL A 3 7.24 -9.41 -35.53
CA VAL A 3 6.88 -9.22 -34.12
C VAL A 3 6.28 -7.85 -33.91
N ARG A 4 5.29 -7.76 -33.06
CA ARG A 4 4.74 -6.49 -32.57
C ARG A 4 5.43 -6.10 -31.28
N VAL A 5 5.84 -4.86 -31.18
CA VAL A 5 6.61 -4.39 -30.03
C VAL A 5 6.02 -3.12 -29.42
N VAL A 6 6.20 -2.95 -28.11
CA VAL A 6 5.92 -1.72 -27.35
C VAL A 6 7.25 -1.03 -27.07
N PRO A 7 7.53 0.14 -27.69
CA PRO A 7 8.75 0.91 -27.45
C PRO A 7 8.84 1.46 -26.02
N ASP A 8 10.05 1.49 -25.45
CA ASP A 8 10.33 2.11 -24.14
C ASP A 8 10.43 3.65 -24.30
N VAL A 9 9.32 4.25 -24.66
CA VAL A 9 9.20 5.71 -24.87
C VAL A 9 8.03 6.23 -24.04
N ARG A 10 8.33 7.19 -23.17
CA ARG A 10 7.29 7.85 -22.36
C ARG A 10 6.27 8.55 -23.26
N GLY A 11 4.99 8.30 -23.01
CA GLY A 11 3.89 8.90 -23.76
C GLY A 11 3.52 8.21 -25.08
N MET A 12 4.36 7.32 -25.61
CA MET A 12 4.02 6.52 -26.78
C MET A 12 3.11 5.37 -26.38
N ARG A 13 1.97 5.25 -27.06
CA ARG A 13 1.01 4.15 -26.89
C ARG A 13 0.93 3.25 -28.10
N GLN A 14 1.48 3.70 -29.21
CA GLN A 14 1.46 2.96 -30.47
C GLN A 14 2.38 1.75 -30.38
N GLU A 15 1.86 0.61 -30.77
CA GLU A 15 2.61 -0.61 -31.01
C GLU A 15 3.15 -0.58 -32.44
N LEU A 16 4.34 -1.13 -32.65
CA LEU A 16 5.04 -1.10 -33.94
C LEU A 16 5.45 -2.50 -34.35
N ASP A 17 5.44 -2.78 -35.66
CA ASP A 17 5.82 -4.07 -36.20
C ASP A 17 7.26 -4.05 -36.74
N TYR A 18 8.04 -5.08 -36.39
CA TYR A 18 9.43 -5.28 -36.81
C TYR A 18 9.65 -6.71 -37.27
N VAL A 19 10.63 -6.95 -38.16
CA VAL A 19 11.03 -8.30 -38.54
C VAL A 19 12.23 -8.76 -37.71
N VAL A 20 12.15 -9.96 -37.16
CA VAL A 20 13.28 -10.61 -36.49
C VAL A 20 14.08 -11.34 -37.54
N PRO A 21 15.40 -11.04 -37.69
CA PRO A 21 16.25 -11.76 -38.67
C PRO A 21 16.44 -13.24 -38.30
N SER A 22 16.61 -14.11 -39.30
CA SER A 22 17.19 -15.43 -39.08
C SER A 22 18.69 -15.27 -38.73
N PRO A 23 19.24 -15.94 -37.69
CA PRO A 23 18.74 -17.16 -37.01
C PRO A 23 17.93 -16.93 -35.72
N ASP A 24 17.62 -15.69 -35.36
CA ASP A 24 17.01 -15.37 -34.06
C ASP A 24 15.51 -15.77 -33.94
N HIS A 25 14.91 -16.31 -35.03
CA HIS A 25 13.50 -16.70 -35.07
C HIS A 25 13.12 -17.72 -33.98
N ALA A 26 14.00 -18.66 -33.66
CA ALA A 26 13.74 -19.70 -32.67
C ALA A 26 13.86 -19.23 -31.22
N LEU A 27 14.45 -18.04 -31.02
CA LEU A 27 14.70 -17.48 -29.69
C LEU A 27 13.68 -16.43 -29.30
N VAL A 28 12.98 -15.81 -30.28
CA VAL A 28 12.06 -14.73 -30.00
C VAL A 28 10.76 -15.24 -29.39
N GLU A 29 10.38 -14.64 -28.26
CA GLU A 29 9.11 -14.93 -27.58
C GLU A 29 8.46 -13.64 -27.08
N VAL A 30 7.15 -13.72 -26.79
CA VAL A 30 6.41 -12.61 -26.15
C VAL A 30 7.03 -12.28 -24.80
N GLY A 31 7.14 -10.98 -24.51
CA GLY A 31 7.77 -10.42 -23.33
C GLY A 31 9.26 -10.10 -23.50
N MET A 32 9.92 -10.64 -24.50
CA MET A 32 11.35 -10.42 -24.73
C MET A 32 11.67 -8.95 -24.99
N LEU A 33 12.78 -8.49 -24.39
CA LEU A 33 13.31 -7.15 -24.60
C LEU A 33 14.22 -7.14 -25.82
N VAL A 34 13.96 -6.25 -26.75
CA VAL A 34 14.71 -6.08 -28.00
C VAL A 34 15.21 -4.65 -28.17
N ASP A 35 16.28 -4.46 -28.95
CA ASP A 35 16.69 -3.16 -29.43
C ASP A 35 16.11 -2.94 -30.82
N ILE A 36 15.45 -1.80 -31.05
CA ILE A 36 14.86 -1.36 -32.31
C ILE A 36 15.44 -0.02 -32.74
N GLU A 37 15.32 0.32 -34.02
CA GLU A 37 15.58 1.65 -34.52
C GLU A 37 14.27 2.37 -34.84
N LEU A 38 14.05 3.52 -34.20
CA LEU A 38 12.88 4.38 -34.41
C LEU A 38 13.33 5.82 -34.62
N ALA A 39 12.96 6.43 -35.74
CA ALA A 39 13.35 7.80 -36.11
C ALA A 39 14.87 8.08 -35.99
N GLY A 40 15.71 7.13 -36.42
CA GLY A 40 17.17 7.24 -36.35
C GLY A 40 17.78 7.06 -34.96
N ARG A 41 16.98 6.66 -33.98
CA ARG A 41 17.45 6.40 -32.61
C ARG A 41 17.29 4.94 -32.25
N ARG A 42 18.30 4.41 -31.55
CA ARG A 42 18.23 3.06 -31.00
C ARG A 42 17.49 3.08 -29.65
N LEU A 43 16.42 2.30 -29.54
CA LEU A 43 15.52 2.26 -28.39
C LEU A 43 15.31 0.80 -27.96
N ARG A 44 14.95 0.62 -26.69
CA ARG A 44 14.46 -0.65 -26.17
C ARG A 44 12.97 -0.79 -26.49
N ALA A 45 12.53 -2.02 -26.69
CA ALA A 45 11.13 -2.35 -26.86
C ALA A 45 10.86 -3.75 -26.32
N TRP A 46 9.61 -4.03 -25.95
CA TRP A 46 9.15 -5.37 -25.55
C TRP A 46 8.34 -5.99 -26.67
N VAL A 47 8.62 -7.24 -26.99
CA VAL A 47 7.81 -8.04 -27.90
C VAL A 47 6.48 -8.37 -27.21
N VAL A 48 5.35 -8.01 -27.82
CA VAL A 48 4.00 -8.26 -27.28
C VAL A 48 3.16 -9.19 -28.12
N ALA A 49 3.60 -9.46 -29.36
CA ALA A 49 3.05 -10.54 -30.20
C ALA A 49 4.13 -11.05 -31.17
N VAL A 50 4.03 -12.31 -31.55
CA VAL A 50 4.95 -13.00 -32.48
C VAL A 50 4.12 -13.62 -33.61
N GLY A 51 4.63 -13.53 -34.85
CA GLY A 51 3.93 -14.10 -36.01
C GLY A 51 2.72 -13.25 -36.43
N VAL A 52 2.83 -11.92 -36.32
CA VAL A 52 1.77 -11.00 -36.78
C VAL A 52 1.88 -10.74 -38.29
N ASP A 53 0.74 -10.54 -38.92
CA ASP A 53 0.71 -10.06 -40.31
C ASP A 53 0.97 -8.57 -40.33
N PRO A 54 1.99 -8.10 -41.09
CA PRO A 54 2.29 -6.70 -41.18
C PRO A 54 1.20 -5.93 -41.98
N PRO A 55 1.01 -4.64 -41.73
CA PRO A 55 0.13 -3.82 -42.57
C PRO A 55 0.56 -3.79 -44.02
N ASP A 56 -0.41 -3.83 -44.95
CA ASP A 56 -0.16 -3.82 -46.37
C ASP A 56 0.59 -2.55 -46.80
N GLY A 57 1.58 -2.71 -47.69
CA GLY A 57 2.34 -1.59 -48.28
C GLY A 57 3.36 -0.92 -47.36
N VAL A 58 3.60 -1.45 -46.13
CA VAL A 58 4.59 -0.93 -45.20
C VAL A 58 5.89 -1.72 -45.24
N THR A 59 7.02 -1.04 -45.43
CA THR A 59 8.34 -1.70 -45.31
C THR A 59 8.69 -1.87 -43.83
N ILE A 60 8.71 -3.14 -43.36
CA ILE A 60 9.02 -3.49 -41.97
C ILE A 60 10.54 -3.47 -41.76
N ARG A 61 10.99 -2.72 -40.74
CA ARG A 61 12.41 -2.65 -40.36
C ARG A 61 12.83 -3.87 -39.52
N PRO A 62 14.09 -4.30 -39.56
CA PRO A 62 14.58 -5.36 -38.72
C PRO A 62 14.76 -4.92 -37.27
N VAL A 63 14.57 -5.86 -36.34
CA VAL A 63 15.05 -5.76 -34.96
C VAL A 63 16.57 -5.71 -34.99
N VAL A 64 17.18 -4.80 -34.23
CA VAL A 64 18.64 -4.64 -34.18
C VAL A 64 19.31 -5.82 -33.47
N ARG A 65 18.73 -6.26 -32.34
CA ARG A 65 19.14 -7.47 -31.61
C ARG A 65 18.13 -7.87 -30.55
N LEU A 66 18.15 -9.14 -30.17
CA LEU A 66 17.54 -9.63 -28.94
C LEU A 66 18.41 -9.22 -27.74
N ARG A 67 17.82 -8.61 -26.71
CA ARG A 67 18.57 -7.99 -25.60
C ARG A 67 18.52 -8.79 -24.32
N SER A 68 17.33 -9.21 -23.93
CA SER A 68 17.09 -9.90 -22.65
C SER A 68 15.78 -10.68 -22.70
N VAL A 69 15.72 -11.77 -21.93
CA VAL A 69 14.44 -12.35 -21.54
C VAL A 69 13.67 -11.32 -20.70
N GLY A 70 12.39 -11.17 -20.98
CA GLY A 70 11.50 -10.27 -20.27
C GLY A 70 10.37 -11.00 -19.56
N PRO A 71 9.26 -10.31 -19.21
CA PRO A 71 8.12 -10.92 -18.55
C PRO A 71 7.57 -12.11 -19.34
N ALA A 72 6.94 -13.05 -18.65
CA ALA A 72 6.27 -14.19 -19.29
C ALA A 72 5.07 -13.69 -20.10
N PRO A 73 4.62 -14.47 -21.14
CA PRO A 73 3.55 -14.03 -22.03
C PRO A 73 2.28 -13.59 -21.31
N GLU A 74 1.83 -14.35 -20.30
CA GLU A 74 0.66 -14.04 -19.50
C GLU A 74 0.83 -12.72 -18.72
N ILE A 75 2.05 -12.38 -18.30
CA ILE A 75 2.34 -11.10 -17.65
C ILE A 75 2.38 -9.96 -18.68
N ALA A 76 2.92 -10.21 -19.88
CA ALA A 76 2.89 -9.22 -20.95
C ALA A 76 1.44 -8.87 -21.36
N GLU A 77 0.53 -9.84 -21.37
CA GLU A 77 -0.89 -9.63 -21.58
C GLU A 77 -1.54 -8.88 -20.41
N LEU A 78 -1.25 -9.27 -19.16
CA LEU A 78 -1.70 -8.56 -17.97
C LEU A 78 -1.32 -7.08 -17.99
N THR A 79 -0.15 -6.71 -18.57
CA THR A 79 0.24 -5.29 -18.70
C THR A 79 -0.65 -4.51 -19.67
N ALA A 80 -1.28 -5.14 -20.65
CA ALA A 80 -2.25 -4.48 -21.53
C ALA A 80 -3.53 -4.13 -20.75
N TRP A 81 -4.06 -5.10 -19.99
CA TRP A 81 -5.17 -4.84 -19.06
C TRP A 81 -4.81 -3.74 -18.04
N GLY A 82 -3.61 -3.81 -17.45
CA GLY A 82 -3.16 -2.80 -16.48
C GLY A 82 -3.05 -1.40 -17.08
N ALA A 83 -2.59 -1.27 -18.33
CA ALA A 83 -2.53 0.02 -19.01
C ALA A 83 -3.92 0.65 -19.22
N TRP A 84 -4.93 -0.18 -19.53
CA TRP A 84 -6.33 0.24 -19.58
C TRP A 84 -6.87 0.54 -18.18
N ARG A 85 -6.73 -0.40 -17.22
CA ARG A 85 -7.31 -0.30 -15.88
C ARG A 85 -6.80 0.90 -15.07
N PHE A 86 -5.52 1.24 -15.23
CA PHE A 86 -4.86 2.33 -14.50
C PHE A 86 -4.62 3.57 -15.38
N ALA A 87 -5.23 3.62 -16.57
CA ALA A 87 -5.09 4.71 -17.54
C ALA A 87 -3.62 5.10 -17.81
N GLY A 88 -2.70 4.12 -17.71
CA GLY A 88 -1.26 4.32 -17.70
C GLY A 88 -0.54 3.89 -18.99
N SER A 89 0.80 3.93 -18.95
CA SER A 89 1.66 3.44 -20.04
C SER A 89 1.92 1.94 -19.91
N ARG A 90 1.66 1.17 -20.98
CA ARG A 90 1.98 -0.25 -21.04
C ARG A 90 3.49 -0.50 -20.93
N SER A 91 4.32 0.37 -21.54
CA SER A 91 5.79 0.26 -21.46
C SER A 91 6.30 0.38 -20.02
N ALA A 92 5.69 1.24 -19.19
CA ALA A 92 6.07 1.38 -17.78
C ALA A 92 5.72 0.13 -16.95
N LEU A 93 4.58 -0.52 -17.25
CA LEU A 93 4.19 -1.78 -16.61
C LEU A 93 5.09 -2.94 -17.07
N LEU A 94 5.42 -3.03 -18.37
CA LEU A 94 6.38 -3.99 -18.91
C LEU A 94 7.77 -3.82 -18.27
N ALA A 95 8.21 -2.57 -18.07
CA ALA A 95 9.45 -2.29 -17.36
C ALA A 95 9.39 -2.77 -15.89
N THR A 96 8.27 -2.56 -15.20
CA THR A 96 8.05 -3.03 -13.83
C THR A 96 8.06 -4.57 -13.74
N ALA A 97 7.52 -5.25 -14.74
CA ALA A 97 7.46 -6.71 -14.82
C ALA A 97 8.78 -7.36 -15.22
N SER A 98 9.71 -6.59 -15.79
CA SER A 98 11.00 -7.09 -16.29
C SER A 98 12.03 -7.28 -15.18
N SER A 99 13.03 -8.13 -15.45
CA SER A 99 14.18 -8.30 -14.56
C SER A 99 14.95 -6.98 -14.39
N PRO A 100 15.41 -6.67 -13.18
CA PRO A 100 16.29 -5.51 -12.94
C PRO A 100 17.69 -5.69 -13.58
N VAL A 101 18.05 -6.93 -13.93
CA VAL A 101 19.30 -7.27 -14.62
C VAL A 101 19.01 -7.96 -15.94
N LEU A 102 19.95 -7.85 -16.90
CA LEU A 102 19.80 -8.52 -18.19
C LEU A 102 19.93 -10.04 -18.02
N VAL A 103 18.95 -10.76 -18.54
CA VAL A 103 18.90 -12.23 -18.59
C VAL A 103 19.08 -12.67 -20.03
N ARG A 104 20.15 -13.42 -20.32
CA ARG A 104 20.43 -13.88 -21.69
C ARG A 104 19.33 -14.84 -22.16
N PRO A 105 18.86 -14.70 -23.40
CA PRO A 105 18.03 -15.72 -24.03
C PRO A 105 18.81 -17.04 -24.08
N SER A 106 18.19 -18.10 -23.63
CA SER A 106 18.70 -19.46 -23.76
C SER A 106 17.55 -20.34 -24.24
N PRO A 107 17.78 -21.34 -25.08
CA PRO A 107 16.74 -22.31 -25.36
C PRO A 107 16.19 -22.87 -24.05
N ARG A 108 14.86 -22.94 -23.93
CA ARG A 108 14.23 -23.54 -22.73
C ARG A 108 14.74 -24.95 -22.55
N GLY A 109 15.62 -25.17 -21.59
CA GLY A 109 15.84 -26.48 -21.03
C GLY A 109 14.66 -26.82 -20.12
N ASP A 110 14.18 -28.04 -20.18
CA ASP A 110 13.21 -28.57 -19.22
C ASP A 110 13.77 -28.39 -17.84
N ALA A 111 13.27 -27.38 -17.12
CA ALA A 111 13.66 -27.19 -15.73
C ALA A 111 13.17 -28.40 -14.93
N PRO A 112 14.04 -29.11 -14.22
CA PRO A 112 13.59 -30.20 -13.39
C PRO A 112 12.65 -29.62 -12.34
N VAL A 113 11.37 -29.98 -12.41
CA VAL A 113 10.42 -29.77 -11.33
C VAL A 113 10.94 -30.59 -10.16
N THR A 114 11.73 -29.97 -9.30
CA THR A 114 12.20 -30.62 -8.09
C THR A 114 10.99 -30.80 -7.19
N GLN A 115 10.32 -31.94 -7.34
CA GLN A 115 9.36 -32.42 -6.34
C GLN A 115 10.14 -32.81 -5.09
N ALA A 116 10.55 -31.79 -4.29
CA ALA A 116 11.02 -32.06 -2.95
C ALA A 116 9.88 -32.73 -2.18
N ALA A 117 10.22 -33.72 -1.37
CA ALA A 117 9.26 -34.44 -0.52
C ALA A 117 8.46 -33.43 0.29
N ARG A 118 7.19 -33.24 -0.07
CA ARG A 118 6.28 -32.25 0.52
C ARG A 118 5.95 -32.70 1.93
N ARG A 119 6.57 -32.13 2.94
CA ARG A 119 6.06 -32.22 4.31
C ARG A 119 4.78 -31.40 4.36
N GLY A 120 3.64 -32.08 4.53
CA GLY A 120 2.32 -31.44 4.57
C GLY A 120 2.23 -30.39 5.69
N VAL A 121 1.60 -29.27 5.39
CA VAL A 121 1.08 -28.38 6.45
C VAL A 121 -0.02 -29.17 7.15
N SER A 122 0.05 -29.24 8.46
CA SER A 122 -1.01 -29.85 9.21
C SER A 122 -2.30 -29.04 9.00
N PRO A 123 -3.44 -29.66 8.69
CA PRO A 123 -4.74 -28.98 8.72
C PRO A 123 -4.96 -28.25 10.06
N ALA A 124 -4.34 -28.75 11.15
CA ALA A 124 -4.37 -28.12 12.46
C ALA A 124 -3.73 -26.73 12.49
N ASP A 125 -2.70 -26.44 11.66
CA ASP A 125 -2.06 -25.11 11.63
C ASP A 125 -2.97 -24.05 11.02
N VAL A 126 -3.80 -24.43 10.04
CA VAL A 126 -4.82 -23.53 9.46
C VAL A 126 -6.04 -23.45 10.37
N ALA A 127 -6.44 -24.57 10.98
CA ALA A 127 -7.54 -24.61 11.95
C ALA A 127 -7.25 -23.77 13.20
N ALA A 128 -5.96 -23.65 13.60
CA ALA A 128 -5.55 -22.78 14.70
C ALA A 128 -5.86 -21.28 14.44
N LEU A 129 -6.09 -20.88 13.19
CA LEU A 129 -6.56 -19.54 12.83
C LEU A 129 -8.07 -19.38 13.02
N GLY A 130 -8.79 -20.44 13.39
CA GLY A 130 -10.25 -20.45 13.52
C GLY A 130 -10.99 -20.40 12.18
N LEU A 131 -10.33 -20.83 11.09
CA LEU A 131 -10.86 -20.85 9.74
C LEU A 131 -11.10 -22.29 9.29
N ASP A 132 -12.24 -22.54 8.65
CA ASP A 132 -12.50 -23.82 8.01
C ASP A 132 -11.66 -23.95 6.73
N GLY A 133 -10.67 -24.87 6.77
CA GLY A 133 -9.67 -25.00 5.70
C GLY A 133 -10.20 -25.45 4.34
N ALA A 134 -11.36 -26.08 4.28
CA ALA A 134 -11.90 -26.68 3.07
C ALA A 134 -12.25 -25.64 1.98
N ASP A 135 -12.67 -24.45 2.38
CA ASP A 135 -13.17 -23.43 1.44
C ASP A 135 -12.16 -22.34 1.04
N LEU A 136 -10.99 -22.30 1.69
CA LEU A 136 -10.00 -21.22 1.47
C LEU A 136 -9.50 -21.15 0.05
N PHE A 137 -9.38 -22.27 -0.62
CA PHE A 137 -8.68 -22.40 -1.92
C PHE A 137 -9.62 -22.70 -3.09
N GLN A 138 -10.86 -22.25 -3.02
CA GLN A 138 -11.75 -22.24 -4.18
C GLN A 138 -11.36 -21.11 -5.14
N PRO A 139 -11.52 -21.28 -6.47
CA PRO A 139 -11.31 -20.20 -7.42
C PRO A 139 -12.12 -18.97 -7.06
N GLY A 140 -11.52 -17.79 -7.28
CA GLY A 140 -12.10 -16.50 -6.92
C GLY A 140 -11.39 -15.85 -5.73
N VAL A 141 -11.99 -14.78 -5.21
CA VAL A 141 -11.40 -13.97 -4.14
C VAL A 141 -11.96 -14.37 -2.79
N SER A 142 -11.08 -14.70 -1.85
CA SER A 142 -11.38 -14.89 -0.44
C SER A 142 -10.67 -13.83 0.40
N VAL A 143 -11.42 -13.04 1.14
CA VAL A 143 -10.92 -12.03 2.07
C VAL A 143 -10.78 -12.68 3.44
N ILE A 144 -9.55 -12.91 3.86
CA ILE A 144 -9.24 -13.63 5.08
C ILE A 144 -8.95 -12.60 6.19
N ARG A 145 -9.88 -12.46 7.12
CA ARG A 145 -9.69 -11.59 8.28
C ARG A 145 -9.16 -12.43 9.45
N ILE A 146 -7.93 -12.12 9.86
CA ILE A 146 -7.26 -12.74 11.02
C ILE A 146 -6.79 -11.64 11.98
N PRO A 147 -6.84 -11.86 13.30
CA PRO A 147 -6.45 -10.84 14.26
C PRO A 147 -4.97 -10.48 14.15
N PRO A 148 -4.53 -9.30 14.66
CA PRO A 148 -3.15 -8.82 14.53
C PRO A 148 -2.09 -9.81 15.01
N ALA A 149 -2.34 -10.55 16.09
CA ALA A 149 -1.40 -11.50 16.67
C ALA A 149 -1.28 -12.82 15.88
N ALA A 150 -2.18 -13.09 14.94
CA ALA A 150 -2.16 -14.34 14.18
C ALA A 150 -1.01 -14.35 13.16
N ASP A 151 -0.27 -15.47 13.11
CA ASP A 151 0.76 -15.70 12.08
C ASP A 151 0.09 -16.11 10.75
N PRO A 152 0.21 -15.34 9.67
CA PRO A 152 -0.37 -15.70 8.38
C PRO A 152 0.42 -16.79 7.63
N ALA A 153 1.60 -17.17 8.09
CA ALA A 153 2.45 -18.11 7.38
C ALA A 153 1.84 -19.50 7.18
N PRO A 154 1.01 -20.06 8.06
CA PRO A 154 0.28 -21.31 7.77
C PRO A 154 -0.58 -21.24 6.51
N LEU A 155 -1.24 -20.10 6.24
CA LEU A 155 -2.01 -19.89 5.00
C LEU A 155 -1.11 -19.91 3.77
N VAL A 156 0.05 -19.25 3.85
CA VAL A 156 1.04 -19.22 2.77
C VAL A 156 1.61 -20.61 2.49
N LEU A 157 1.95 -21.36 3.54
CA LEU A 157 2.42 -22.74 3.43
C LEU A 157 1.35 -23.65 2.81
N ALA A 158 0.10 -23.54 3.27
CA ALA A 158 -1.01 -24.33 2.74
C ALA A 158 -1.24 -24.02 1.25
N ALA A 159 -1.15 -22.77 0.83
CA ALA A 159 -1.21 -22.38 -0.58
C ALA A 159 -0.06 -23.00 -1.38
N ALA A 160 1.19 -22.88 -0.90
CA ALA A 160 2.39 -23.37 -1.56
C ALA A 160 2.45 -24.91 -1.65
N HIS A 161 1.79 -25.64 -0.76
CA HIS A 161 1.63 -27.09 -0.88
C HIS A 161 0.76 -27.52 -2.06
N ARG A 162 -0.12 -26.64 -2.53
CA ARG A 162 -0.96 -26.91 -3.71
C ARG A 162 -0.19 -26.74 -5.03
N GLY A 163 0.88 -25.94 -5.01
CA GLY A 163 1.72 -25.63 -6.16
C GLY A 163 2.39 -24.27 -6.05
N PRO A 164 3.09 -23.83 -7.09
CA PRO A 164 3.72 -22.52 -7.11
C PRO A 164 2.73 -21.40 -6.80
N THR A 165 3.06 -20.62 -5.79
CA THR A 165 2.17 -19.60 -5.21
C THR A 165 2.85 -18.23 -5.29
N LEU A 166 2.11 -17.22 -5.73
CA LEU A 166 2.54 -15.84 -5.68
C LEU A 166 2.16 -15.23 -4.33
N VAL A 167 3.16 -14.78 -3.56
CA VAL A 167 2.96 -14.16 -2.24
C VAL A 167 3.42 -12.70 -2.29
N ILE A 168 2.51 -11.78 -1.98
CA ILE A 168 2.75 -10.33 -1.99
C ILE A 168 2.67 -9.81 -0.56
N THR A 169 3.69 -9.05 -0.13
CA THR A 169 3.77 -8.48 1.22
C THR A 169 4.09 -6.98 1.17
N PRO A 170 3.73 -6.18 2.18
CA PRO A 170 4.09 -4.77 2.21
C PRO A 170 5.59 -4.51 2.30
N GLY A 171 6.33 -5.36 3.00
CA GLY A 171 7.73 -5.12 3.33
C GLY A 171 8.70 -6.22 2.90
N GLN A 172 9.89 -5.81 2.44
CA GLN A 172 10.93 -6.73 1.98
C GLN A 172 11.42 -7.69 3.08
N ARG A 173 11.48 -7.25 4.35
CA ARG A 173 11.87 -8.11 5.48
C ARG A 173 10.89 -9.27 5.66
N GLN A 174 9.59 -8.99 5.58
CA GLN A 174 8.55 -10.01 5.66
C GLN A 174 8.62 -10.97 4.47
N ALA A 175 8.80 -10.45 3.25
CA ALA A 175 9.00 -11.26 2.05
C ALA A 175 10.18 -12.23 2.20
N SER A 176 11.33 -11.74 2.65
CA SER A 176 12.54 -12.56 2.84
C SER A 176 12.35 -13.65 3.91
N ARG A 177 11.70 -13.32 5.04
CA ARG A 177 11.38 -14.29 6.10
C ARG A 177 10.45 -15.41 5.59
N LEU A 178 9.43 -15.07 4.80
CA LEU A 178 8.49 -16.03 4.23
C LEU A 178 9.15 -16.90 3.16
N ALA A 179 9.94 -16.34 2.26
CA ALA A 179 10.69 -17.12 1.27
C ALA A 179 11.63 -18.14 1.94
N ALA A 180 12.35 -17.70 2.98
CA ALA A 180 13.21 -18.60 3.77
C ALA A 180 12.40 -19.67 4.52
N ARG A 181 11.21 -19.35 5.04
CA ARG A 181 10.33 -20.32 5.72
C ARG A 181 9.82 -21.38 4.75
N LEU A 182 9.36 -20.98 3.55
CA LEU A 182 8.96 -21.90 2.48
C LEU A 182 10.12 -22.84 2.10
N GLY A 183 11.33 -22.30 1.90
CA GLY A 183 12.53 -23.10 1.61
C GLY A 183 12.84 -24.13 2.69
N ARG A 184 12.79 -23.75 3.98
CA ARG A 184 12.99 -24.70 5.10
C ARG A 184 11.91 -25.78 5.18
N SER A 185 10.73 -25.53 4.68
CA SER A 185 9.64 -26.52 4.60
C SER A 185 9.75 -27.44 3.38
N GLY A 186 10.85 -27.36 2.61
CA GLY A 186 11.07 -28.16 1.39
C GLY A 186 10.23 -27.69 0.20
N LEU A 187 9.62 -26.51 0.26
CA LEU A 187 8.88 -25.91 -0.85
C LEU A 187 9.80 -25.00 -1.65
N GLY A 188 9.85 -25.19 -2.96
CA GLY A 188 10.60 -24.32 -3.85
C GLY A 188 10.07 -22.89 -3.77
N ALA A 189 10.89 -21.94 -3.33
CA ALA A 189 10.49 -20.55 -3.24
C ALA A 189 11.67 -19.62 -3.53
N VAL A 190 11.38 -18.49 -4.16
CA VAL A 190 12.34 -17.43 -4.45
C VAL A 190 11.84 -16.08 -3.96
N GLY A 191 12.76 -15.28 -3.43
CA GLY A 191 12.48 -13.90 -3.02
C GLY A 191 12.87 -12.91 -4.11
N LEU A 192 12.01 -11.94 -4.38
CA LEU A 192 12.30 -10.85 -5.31
C LEU A 192 13.02 -9.69 -4.59
N PRO A 193 13.84 -8.89 -5.34
CA PRO A 193 14.05 -8.92 -6.80
C PRO A 193 15.08 -9.94 -7.29
N SER A 194 15.99 -10.44 -6.45
CA SER A 194 17.12 -11.29 -6.86
C SER A 194 16.70 -12.62 -7.50
N GLY A 195 15.57 -13.19 -7.08
CA GLY A 195 15.05 -14.47 -7.59
C GLY A 195 14.30 -14.38 -8.92
N TRP A 196 14.29 -13.24 -9.62
CA TRP A 196 13.47 -13.05 -10.82
C TRP A 196 13.75 -14.08 -11.93
N SER A 197 15.02 -14.37 -12.19
CA SER A 197 15.39 -15.35 -13.24
C SER A 197 14.89 -16.76 -12.91
N ALA A 198 15.00 -17.19 -11.65
CA ALA A 198 14.47 -18.48 -11.22
C ALA A 198 12.93 -18.51 -11.27
N ALA A 199 12.27 -17.42 -10.90
CA ALA A 199 10.83 -17.26 -11.05
C ALA A 199 10.40 -17.40 -12.53
N ARG A 200 11.18 -16.85 -13.46
CA ARG A 200 10.91 -16.90 -14.90
C ARG A 200 11.10 -18.31 -15.48
N THR A 201 11.97 -19.11 -14.89
CA THR A 201 12.13 -20.54 -15.26
C THR A 201 10.90 -21.36 -14.86
N GLY A 202 10.19 -20.95 -13.81
CA GLY A 202 8.95 -21.60 -13.35
C GLY A 202 9.16 -22.67 -12.27
N GLY A 203 8.07 -23.28 -11.83
CA GLY A 203 8.05 -24.39 -10.87
C GLY A 203 8.32 -24.00 -9.40
N VAL A 204 8.46 -22.71 -9.08
CA VAL A 204 8.74 -22.20 -7.74
C VAL A 204 7.72 -21.16 -7.30
N SER A 205 7.46 -21.11 -6.00
CA SER A 205 6.68 -20.02 -5.40
C SER A 205 7.50 -18.72 -5.40
N VAL A 206 6.81 -17.61 -5.59
CA VAL A 206 7.44 -16.28 -5.70
C VAL A 206 6.96 -15.39 -4.57
N VAL A 207 7.90 -14.84 -3.79
CA VAL A 207 7.59 -13.96 -2.65
C VAL A 207 8.24 -12.60 -2.86
N GLY A 208 7.45 -11.52 -2.73
CA GLY A 208 8.01 -10.19 -2.89
C GLY A 208 7.07 -9.09 -2.39
N THR A 209 7.46 -7.84 -2.63
CA THR A 209 6.64 -6.68 -2.33
C THR A 209 5.66 -6.38 -3.48
N ARG A 210 5.05 -5.20 -3.51
CA ARG A 210 4.05 -4.83 -4.54
C ARG A 210 4.44 -5.20 -5.97
N VAL A 211 5.72 -5.08 -6.32
CA VAL A 211 6.22 -5.39 -7.67
C VAL A 211 6.05 -6.88 -8.03
N ALA A 212 5.99 -7.75 -7.02
CA ALA A 212 5.75 -9.17 -7.23
C ALA A 212 4.42 -9.46 -7.94
N ALA A 213 3.44 -8.56 -7.85
CA ALA A 213 2.18 -8.69 -8.59
C ALA A 213 2.39 -8.84 -10.11
N TRP A 214 3.49 -8.31 -10.64
CA TRP A 214 3.89 -8.36 -12.06
C TRP A 214 4.99 -9.40 -12.36
N ALA A 215 5.43 -10.16 -11.36
CA ALA A 215 6.52 -11.13 -11.55
C ALA A 215 6.04 -12.45 -12.17
N PRO A 216 6.88 -13.17 -12.93
CA PRO A 216 6.54 -14.50 -13.41
C PRO A 216 6.34 -15.46 -12.23
N CYS A 217 5.37 -16.37 -12.35
CA CYS A 217 5.11 -17.48 -11.42
C CYS A 217 4.28 -18.54 -12.17
N ASP A 218 4.95 -19.48 -12.80
CA ASP A 218 4.31 -20.48 -13.65
C ASP A 218 4.70 -21.91 -13.22
N PRO A 219 3.74 -22.87 -13.16
CA PRO A 219 2.29 -22.66 -13.21
C PRO A 219 1.77 -21.99 -11.93
N LEU A 220 0.92 -20.98 -12.06
CA LEU A 220 0.34 -20.29 -10.90
C LEU A 220 -0.76 -21.17 -10.28
N SER A 221 -0.68 -21.46 -8.98
CA SER A 221 -1.66 -22.29 -8.27
C SER A 221 -2.49 -21.52 -7.25
N ALA A 222 -1.97 -20.39 -6.74
CA ALA A 222 -2.67 -19.47 -5.86
C ALA A 222 -1.99 -18.11 -5.80
N VAL A 223 -2.73 -17.08 -5.41
CA VAL A 223 -2.21 -15.76 -5.08
C VAL A 223 -2.55 -15.44 -3.63
N VAL A 224 -1.57 -14.99 -2.85
CA VAL A 224 -1.76 -14.56 -1.46
C VAL A 224 -1.24 -13.15 -1.28
N VAL A 225 -2.09 -12.22 -0.87
CA VAL A 225 -1.72 -10.84 -0.55
C VAL A 225 -1.85 -10.65 0.96
N LEU A 226 -0.73 -10.47 1.63
CA LEU A 226 -0.69 -10.22 3.07
C LEU A 226 -0.77 -8.72 3.35
N ASP A 227 -1.54 -8.37 4.38
CA ASP A 227 -1.79 -6.99 4.77
C ASP A 227 -2.26 -6.14 3.59
N GLU A 228 -3.28 -6.64 2.89
CA GLU A 228 -3.75 -6.04 1.63
C GLU A 228 -4.19 -4.58 1.78
N HIS A 229 -4.50 -4.15 3.01
CA HIS A 229 -4.87 -2.79 3.38
C HIS A 229 -3.68 -1.82 3.44
N ASP A 230 -2.43 -2.34 3.47
CA ASP A 230 -1.24 -1.52 3.67
C ASP A 230 -0.92 -0.68 2.42
N GLU A 231 -0.74 0.63 2.61
CA GLU A 231 -0.44 1.60 1.54
C GLU A 231 0.87 1.30 0.79
N ALA A 232 1.81 0.59 1.41
CA ALA A 232 3.05 0.16 0.74
C ALA A 232 2.79 -0.76 -0.47
N LEU A 233 1.59 -1.35 -0.57
CA LEU A 233 1.15 -2.13 -1.73
C LEU A 233 0.66 -1.27 -2.90
N ALA A 234 0.54 0.05 -2.72
CA ALA A 234 0.22 0.99 -3.77
C ALA A 234 1.47 1.57 -4.44
N GLN A 235 1.41 1.78 -5.74
CA GLN A 235 2.40 2.52 -6.52
C GLN A 235 1.93 3.96 -6.69
N GLU A 236 2.65 4.91 -6.11
CA GLU A 236 2.30 6.33 -6.14
C GLU A 236 2.77 7.05 -7.43
N HIS A 237 3.79 6.51 -8.10
CA HIS A 237 4.29 7.08 -9.36
C HIS A 237 3.48 6.54 -10.54
N THR A 238 3.29 7.38 -11.54
CA THR A 238 2.55 7.02 -12.77
C THR A 238 3.24 5.93 -13.58
N PRO A 239 2.49 4.86 -13.97
CA PRO A 239 1.09 4.59 -13.67
C PRO A 239 0.89 4.22 -12.19
N THR A 240 -0.14 4.79 -11.57
CA THR A 240 -0.52 4.43 -10.20
C THR A 240 -1.34 3.14 -10.22
N TRP A 241 -1.02 2.20 -9.36
CA TRP A 241 -1.73 0.92 -9.25
C TRP A 241 -1.57 0.34 -7.85
N HIS A 242 -2.49 -0.54 -7.46
CA HIS A 242 -2.43 -1.26 -6.19
C HIS A 242 -2.20 -2.75 -6.45
N ALA A 243 -1.28 -3.37 -5.71
CA ALA A 243 -0.91 -4.78 -5.90
C ALA A 243 -2.10 -5.73 -5.71
N ARG A 244 -3.03 -5.44 -4.79
CA ARG A 244 -4.28 -6.19 -4.62
C ARG A 244 -5.09 -6.26 -5.91
N THR A 245 -5.29 -5.14 -6.60
CA THR A 245 -6.07 -5.07 -7.84
C THR A 245 -5.43 -5.91 -8.95
N VAL A 246 -4.12 -5.84 -9.07
CA VAL A 246 -3.35 -6.67 -10.04
C VAL A 246 -3.41 -8.15 -9.67
N ALA A 247 -3.28 -8.48 -8.38
CA ALA A 247 -3.34 -9.84 -7.86
C ALA A 247 -4.69 -10.52 -8.13
N ILE A 248 -5.79 -9.78 -7.91
CA ILE A 248 -7.16 -10.25 -8.19
C ILE A 248 -7.32 -10.57 -9.68
N GLU A 249 -6.93 -9.65 -10.56
CA GLU A 249 -7.06 -9.87 -12.00
C GLU A 249 -6.19 -11.03 -12.47
N ARG A 250 -4.97 -11.13 -11.96
CA ARG A 250 -4.06 -12.21 -12.28
C ARG A 250 -4.62 -13.59 -11.88
N ALA A 251 -5.17 -13.68 -10.66
CA ALA A 251 -5.81 -14.91 -10.19
C ALA A 251 -7.05 -15.26 -11.03
N ARG A 252 -7.84 -14.24 -11.42
CA ARG A 252 -9.01 -14.40 -12.31
C ARG A 252 -8.61 -14.95 -13.68
N GLN A 253 -7.56 -14.39 -14.29
CA GLN A 253 -7.07 -14.85 -15.60
C GLN A 253 -6.53 -16.29 -15.54
N ALA A 254 -5.86 -16.65 -14.45
CA ALA A 254 -5.33 -17.99 -14.25
C ALA A 254 -6.37 -19.01 -13.71
N GLY A 255 -7.56 -18.57 -13.31
CA GLY A 255 -8.60 -19.44 -12.73
C GLY A 255 -8.22 -20.02 -11.37
N VAL A 256 -7.39 -19.33 -10.58
CA VAL A 256 -6.86 -19.81 -9.29
C VAL A 256 -7.38 -18.97 -8.10
N PRO A 257 -7.31 -19.50 -6.86
CA PRO A 257 -7.70 -18.75 -5.68
C PRO A 257 -6.81 -17.53 -5.44
N CYS A 258 -7.45 -16.42 -4.99
CA CYS A 258 -6.81 -15.20 -4.50
C CYS A 258 -7.18 -14.98 -3.04
N LEU A 259 -6.22 -15.06 -2.13
CA LEU A 259 -6.39 -14.84 -0.71
C LEU A 259 -5.90 -13.43 -0.34
N LEU A 260 -6.81 -12.57 0.09
CA LEU A 260 -6.52 -11.23 0.59
C LEU A 260 -6.55 -11.28 2.12
N VAL A 261 -5.39 -11.22 2.77
CA VAL A 261 -5.25 -11.45 4.22
C VAL A 261 -5.01 -10.14 4.94
N SER A 262 -5.80 -9.86 5.98
CA SER A 262 -5.71 -8.60 6.74
C SER A 262 -6.38 -8.73 8.12
N PRO A 263 -5.90 -8.02 9.17
CA PRO A 263 -6.65 -7.86 10.41
C PRO A 263 -7.80 -6.84 10.29
N CYS A 264 -7.71 -5.91 9.35
CA CYS A 264 -8.71 -4.88 9.05
C CYS A 264 -8.81 -4.70 7.53
N PRO A 265 -9.48 -5.63 6.83
CA PRO A 265 -9.58 -5.59 5.38
C PRO A 265 -10.13 -4.25 4.88
N SER A 266 -9.55 -3.74 3.78
CA SER A 266 -10.02 -2.53 3.12
C SER A 266 -11.42 -2.73 2.53
N LEU A 267 -12.18 -1.65 2.36
CA LEU A 267 -13.51 -1.73 1.76
C LEU A 267 -13.46 -2.26 0.32
N GLU A 268 -12.39 -1.97 -0.42
CA GLU A 268 -12.18 -2.52 -1.77
C GLU A 268 -11.97 -4.03 -1.75
N ALA A 269 -11.26 -4.56 -0.74
CA ALA A 269 -11.12 -6.00 -0.58
C ALA A 269 -12.45 -6.65 -0.19
N LEU A 270 -13.16 -6.07 0.78
CA LEU A 270 -14.47 -6.57 1.23
C LEU A 270 -15.51 -6.60 0.09
N GLY A 271 -15.45 -5.65 -0.83
CA GLY A 271 -16.30 -5.64 -2.04
C GLY A 271 -15.85 -6.61 -3.14
N ALA A 272 -14.63 -7.15 -3.08
CA ALA A 272 -14.08 -7.98 -4.14
C ALA A 272 -14.37 -9.48 -4.00
N GLY A 273 -14.71 -9.97 -2.80
CA GLY A 273 -14.88 -11.41 -2.58
C GLY A 273 -15.58 -11.77 -1.26
N ARG A 274 -15.67 -13.07 -1.01
CA ARG A 274 -16.28 -13.57 0.22
C ARG A 274 -15.35 -13.37 1.42
N VAL A 275 -15.94 -13.00 2.55
CA VAL A 275 -15.19 -12.78 3.80
C VAL A 275 -15.18 -14.06 4.63
N LEU A 276 -13.99 -14.47 5.05
CA LEU A 276 -13.76 -15.57 5.98
C LEU A 276 -13.06 -15.01 7.22
N ALA A 277 -13.60 -15.25 8.38
CA ALA A 277 -13.09 -14.73 9.64
C ALA A 277 -13.25 -15.76 10.74
N PRO A 278 -12.39 -15.77 11.76
CA PRO A 278 -12.58 -16.58 12.95
C PRO A 278 -13.82 -16.13 13.72
N GLY A 279 -14.31 -17.00 14.59
CA GLY A 279 -15.39 -16.63 15.50
C GLY A 279 -15.02 -15.40 16.35
N ARG A 280 -16.01 -14.60 16.70
CA ARG A 280 -15.84 -13.30 17.37
C ARG A 280 -14.96 -13.34 18.63
N ALA A 281 -15.06 -14.41 19.43
CA ALA A 281 -14.24 -14.60 20.62
C ALA A 281 -12.74 -14.77 20.28
N THR A 282 -12.44 -15.58 19.28
CA THR A 282 -11.07 -15.83 18.79
C THR A 282 -10.49 -14.55 18.17
N GLU A 283 -11.28 -13.84 17.38
CA GLU A 283 -10.86 -12.58 16.80
C GLU A 283 -10.47 -11.56 17.87
N ARG A 284 -11.36 -11.34 18.86
CA ARG A 284 -11.10 -10.42 19.97
C ARG A 284 -9.91 -10.85 20.82
N ALA A 285 -9.72 -12.14 21.05
CA ALA A 285 -8.63 -12.69 21.84
C ALA A 285 -7.25 -12.41 21.21
N GLY A 286 -7.18 -12.32 19.89
CA GLY A 286 -5.96 -12.01 19.14
C GLY A 286 -5.67 -10.52 18.95
N TRP A 287 -6.53 -9.62 19.44
CA TRP A 287 -6.23 -8.19 19.55
C TRP A 287 -5.53 -7.86 20.87
N PRO A 288 -4.73 -6.79 20.96
CA PRO A 288 -4.14 -6.35 22.23
C PRO A 288 -5.20 -5.75 23.17
N ILE A 289 -4.80 -5.45 24.40
CA ILE A 289 -5.55 -4.53 25.24
C ILE A 289 -5.29 -3.11 24.72
N VAL A 290 -6.35 -2.40 24.34
CA VAL A 290 -6.27 -1.00 23.90
C VAL A 290 -6.83 -0.12 25.00
N ASP A 291 -5.98 0.71 25.59
CA ASP A 291 -6.31 1.67 26.62
C ASP A 291 -6.44 3.07 26.00
N VAL A 292 -7.61 3.64 26.07
CA VAL A 292 -7.89 4.98 25.53
C VAL A 292 -7.71 6.03 26.64
N VAL A 293 -6.84 6.99 26.37
CA VAL A 293 -6.59 8.14 27.27
C VAL A 293 -7.23 9.38 26.67
N ASP A 294 -8.29 9.85 27.31
CA ASP A 294 -9.02 11.04 26.87
C ASP A 294 -8.26 12.31 27.21
N GLN A 295 -7.65 12.91 26.19
CA GLN A 295 -6.83 14.11 26.31
C GLN A 295 -7.64 15.39 26.62
N ARG A 296 -8.98 15.33 26.60
CA ARG A 296 -9.82 16.47 27.05
C ARG A 296 -9.71 16.69 28.55
N PHE A 297 -9.29 15.65 29.29
CA PHE A 297 -9.08 15.65 30.74
C PHE A 297 -7.60 15.50 31.11
N ALA A 298 -6.68 15.95 30.25
CA ALA A 298 -5.25 15.85 30.50
C ALA A 298 -4.85 16.63 31.76
N ASP A 299 -3.98 16.04 32.59
CA ASP A 299 -3.44 16.68 33.78
C ASP A 299 -2.54 17.86 33.37
N PRO A 300 -2.88 19.11 33.78
CA PRO A 300 -2.08 20.28 33.44
C PRO A 300 -0.69 20.30 34.09
N LEU A 301 -0.46 19.48 35.12
CA LEU A 301 0.84 19.35 35.78
C LEU A 301 1.83 18.49 35.02
N LEU A 302 1.35 17.65 34.09
CA LEU A 302 2.19 16.79 33.27
C LEU A 302 2.65 17.54 32.00
N PRO A 303 3.89 17.28 31.52
CA PRO A 303 4.41 17.98 30.35
C PRO A 303 3.72 17.46 29.07
N GLY A 304 2.87 18.25 28.51
CA GLY A 304 2.40 18.19 27.13
C GLY A 304 1.66 16.92 26.70
N LEU A 305 2.35 15.96 26.11
CA LEU A 305 1.79 14.72 25.59
C LEU A 305 2.00 13.53 26.54
N VAL A 306 2.43 13.77 27.76
CA VAL A 306 2.60 12.75 28.79
C VAL A 306 1.33 12.68 29.62
N SER A 307 0.79 11.48 29.76
CA SER A 307 -0.35 11.18 30.62
C SER A 307 0.05 10.29 31.79
N GLU A 308 -0.74 10.26 32.85
CA GLU A 308 -0.51 9.38 33.99
C GLU A 308 -0.49 7.89 33.59
N PRO A 309 -1.41 7.37 32.75
CA PRO A 309 -1.33 6.00 32.25
C PRO A 309 -0.03 5.69 31.49
N LEU A 310 0.47 6.64 30.70
CA LEU A 310 1.75 6.51 30.00
C LEU A 310 2.91 6.43 31.01
N LEU A 311 2.95 7.30 32.01
CA LEU A 311 3.98 7.29 33.05
C LEU A 311 4.00 5.97 33.82
N ASN A 312 2.83 5.43 34.15
CA ASN A 312 2.71 4.15 34.84
C ASN A 312 3.32 2.99 34.02
N VAL A 313 3.07 2.97 32.69
CA VAL A 313 3.68 1.98 31.79
C VAL A 313 5.18 2.20 31.67
N LEU A 314 5.64 3.44 31.53
CA LEU A 314 7.08 3.74 31.45
C LEU A 314 7.84 3.32 32.71
N ARG A 315 7.25 3.48 33.90
CA ARG A 315 7.84 3.15 35.20
C ARG A 315 7.73 1.66 35.56
N SER A 316 6.89 0.90 34.87
CA SER A 316 6.74 -0.56 35.14
C SER A 316 7.92 -1.41 34.72
N GLY A 317 8.95 -0.83 34.06
CA GLY A 317 10.07 -1.59 33.51
C GLY A 317 9.78 -2.19 32.12
N ALA A 318 8.58 -1.99 31.56
CA ALA A 318 8.18 -2.49 30.26
C ALA A 318 8.98 -1.88 29.11
N ARG A 319 9.16 -2.64 28.03
CA ARG A 319 9.69 -2.12 26.77
C ARG A 319 8.58 -1.35 26.04
N VAL A 320 8.78 -0.04 25.88
CA VAL A 320 7.74 0.85 25.36
C VAL A 320 8.17 1.54 24.07
N VAL A 321 7.28 1.53 23.08
CA VAL A 321 7.43 2.28 21.83
C VAL A 321 6.43 3.45 21.85
N CYS A 322 6.93 4.68 21.97
CA CYS A 322 6.14 5.89 21.89
C CYS A 322 6.09 6.38 20.45
N VAL A 323 4.89 6.52 19.91
CA VAL A 323 4.67 6.96 18.52
C VAL A 323 4.12 8.38 18.51
N LEU A 324 4.84 9.27 17.83
CA LEU A 324 4.39 10.63 17.54
C LEU A 324 4.48 10.87 16.05
N ASN A 325 3.36 10.76 15.35
CA ASN A 325 3.33 10.98 13.92
C ASN A 325 3.14 12.45 13.60
N ARG A 326 4.22 13.13 13.24
CA ARG A 326 4.22 14.55 12.84
C ARG A 326 4.62 14.73 11.37
N THR A 327 4.17 13.86 10.49
CA THR A 327 4.38 14.01 9.04
C THR A 327 3.34 14.92 8.36
N GLY A 328 2.33 15.40 9.07
CA GLY A 328 1.40 16.41 8.56
C GLY A 328 2.10 17.76 8.35
N ARG A 329 1.99 18.34 7.16
CA ARG A 329 2.45 19.71 6.82
C ARG A 329 1.74 20.82 7.62
N ALA A 330 0.81 20.51 8.50
CA ALA A 330 0.20 21.47 9.40
C ALA A 330 1.21 21.85 10.50
N ARG A 331 1.91 22.94 10.28
CA ARG A 331 2.63 23.65 11.35
C ARG A 331 1.57 24.12 12.35
N LEU A 332 1.40 23.41 13.46
CA LEU A 332 0.55 23.88 14.54
C LEU A 332 1.16 25.17 15.09
N LEU A 333 0.45 26.26 14.94
CA LEU A 333 0.80 27.56 15.47
C LEU A 333 0.08 27.75 16.80
N ALA A 334 0.79 28.19 17.83
CA ALA A 334 0.18 28.59 19.09
C ALA A 334 0.56 30.03 19.42
N CYS A 335 -0.32 30.70 20.11
CA CYS A 335 -0.05 32.03 20.61
C CYS A 335 1.16 32.01 21.56
N ASP A 336 2.10 32.93 21.34
CA ASP A 336 3.28 33.09 22.19
C ASP A 336 2.93 33.56 23.61
N GLY A 337 1.76 34.19 23.77
CA GLY A 337 1.33 34.73 25.06
C GLY A 337 0.44 33.81 25.89
N CYS A 338 -0.59 33.19 25.31
CA CYS A 338 -1.55 32.36 26.04
C CYS A 338 -1.44 30.87 25.74
N GLY A 339 -0.60 30.47 24.80
CA GLY A 339 -0.41 29.07 24.45
C GLY A 339 -1.52 28.43 23.59
N ASN A 340 -2.64 29.14 23.37
CA ASN A 340 -3.75 28.59 22.60
C ASN A 340 -3.37 28.32 21.14
N LEU A 341 -3.82 27.16 20.61
CA LEU A 341 -3.61 26.77 19.23
C LEU A 341 -4.41 27.68 18.29
N ALA A 342 -3.76 28.15 17.23
CA ALA A 342 -4.44 28.89 16.17
C ALA A 342 -5.25 27.90 15.31
N ARG A 343 -6.58 28.05 15.34
CA ARG A 343 -7.53 27.24 14.59
C ARG A 343 -8.29 28.10 13.58
N CYS A 344 -8.83 27.47 12.57
CA CYS A 344 -9.73 28.11 11.61
C CYS A 344 -11.09 28.37 12.29
N GLU A 345 -11.56 29.60 12.24
CA GLU A 345 -12.88 29.97 12.78
C GLU A 345 -14.04 29.31 12.03
N ALA A 346 -13.86 29.03 10.72
CA ALA A 346 -14.90 28.46 9.89
C ALA A 346 -15.06 26.93 10.04
N CYS A 347 -13.96 26.18 10.28
CA CYS A 347 -14.02 24.71 10.26
C CYS A 347 -13.24 24.03 11.41
N GLY A 348 -12.63 24.79 12.33
CA GLY A 348 -11.88 24.27 13.47
C GLY A 348 -10.53 23.62 13.13
N ALA A 349 -10.17 23.48 11.87
CA ALA A 349 -8.92 22.84 11.43
C ALA A 349 -7.70 23.71 11.78
N ALA A 350 -6.51 23.09 11.84
CA ALA A 350 -5.26 23.80 12.05
C ALA A 350 -4.99 24.78 10.90
N VAL A 351 -4.47 25.96 11.23
CA VAL A 351 -4.04 26.98 10.26
C VAL A 351 -2.52 26.99 10.15
N GLY A 352 -2.03 27.24 8.93
CA GLY A 352 -0.62 27.51 8.65
C GLY A 352 -0.40 28.99 8.34
N GLN A 353 0.85 29.46 8.41
CA GLN A 353 1.22 30.80 7.98
C GLN A 353 1.80 30.74 6.56
N ASP A 354 1.28 31.55 5.66
CA ASP A 354 1.75 31.67 4.30
C ASP A 354 3.00 32.60 4.20
N PRO A 355 3.65 32.70 3.04
CA PRO A 355 4.78 33.60 2.83
C PRO A 355 4.45 35.09 3.03
N SER A 356 3.17 35.49 2.90
CA SER A 356 2.71 36.87 3.13
C SER A 356 2.48 37.16 4.62
N GLY A 357 2.62 36.13 5.48
CA GLY A 357 2.44 36.26 6.92
C GLY A 357 0.99 36.11 7.39
N GLN A 358 0.05 35.73 6.52
CA GLN A 358 -1.35 35.49 6.89
C GLN A 358 -1.58 34.05 7.34
N LEU A 359 -2.63 33.83 8.15
CA LEU A 359 -3.06 32.48 8.53
C LEU A 359 -3.98 31.90 7.46
N VAL A 360 -3.61 30.77 6.92
CA VAL A 360 -4.39 30.04 5.89
C VAL A 360 -4.82 28.68 6.43
N CYS A 361 -6.10 28.38 6.32
CA CYS A 361 -6.63 27.07 6.68
C CYS A 361 -6.27 26.02 5.62
N GLY A 362 -5.64 24.93 6.04
CA GLY A 362 -5.32 23.80 5.13
C GLY A 362 -6.54 23.03 4.62
N ALA A 363 -7.67 23.10 5.33
CA ALA A 363 -8.88 22.36 4.99
C ALA A 363 -9.86 23.18 4.13
N CYS A 364 -10.27 24.38 4.59
CA CYS A 364 -11.29 25.19 3.91
C CYS A 364 -10.73 26.40 3.16
N ARG A 365 -9.42 26.62 3.18
CA ARG A 365 -8.71 27.73 2.54
C ARG A 365 -9.08 29.13 3.06
N ALA A 366 -9.84 29.23 4.14
CA ALA A 366 -10.10 30.51 4.77
C ALA A 366 -8.80 31.20 5.17
N VAL A 367 -8.71 32.51 4.90
CA VAL A 367 -7.53 33.34 5.20
C VAL A 367 -7.91 34.34 6.28
N ARG A 368 -7.04 34.53 7.28
CA ARG A 368 -7.22 35.53 8.31
C ARG A 368 -5.88 36.17 8.77
N PRO A 369 -5.89 37.35 9.36
CA PRO A 369 -4.69 37.94 9.92
C PRO A 369 -4.15 37.13 11.11
N VAL A 370 -2.86 37.30 11.43
CA VAL A 370 -2.21 36.67 12.56
C VAL A 370 -2.66 37.38 13.86
N VAL A 371 -3.81 36.94 14.37
CA VAL A 371 -4.35 37.40 15.66
C VAL A 371 -4.80 36.17 16.45
N CYS A 372 -4.44 36.11 17.72
CA CYS A 372 -4.91 35.05 18.62
C CYS A 372 -6.36 35.30 19.03
N ASP A 373 -7.24 34.33 18.74
CA ASP A 373 -8.67 34.44 19.05
C ASP A 373 -8.98 34.55 20.55
N SER A 374 -8.04 34.13 21.42
CA SER A 374 -8.23 34.11 22.86
C SER A 374 -7.68 35.34 23.57
N CYS A 375 -6.59 35.94 23.10
CA CYS A 375 -5.92 37.03 23.82
C CYS A 375 -5.52 38.22 22.92
N GLY A 376 -5.85 38.20 21.64
CA GLY A 376 -5.60 39.30 20.69
C GLY A 376 -4.15 39.53 20.30
N ARG A 377 -3.19 38.73 20.79
CA ARG A 377 -1.77 38.89 20.42
C ARG A 377 -1.52 38.43 18.97
N THR A 378 -0.56 39.11 18.32
CA THR A 378 -0.19 38.88 16.91
C THR A 378 1.06 38.01 16.74
N ARG A 379 1.69 37.56 17.82
CA ARG A 379 2.85 36.67 17.77
C ARG A 379 2.41 35.24 17.98
N LEU A 380 2.63 34.41 16.96
CA LEU A 380 2.44 32.98 17.01
C LEU A 380 3.81 32.29 16.93
N ARG A 381 3.97 31.24 17.71
CA ARG A 381 5.14 30.36 17.64
C ARG A 381 4.76 29.02 17.02
N ASN A 382 5.67 28.45 16.27
CA ASN A 382 5.52 27.05 15.84
C ASN A 382 5.59 26.16 17.08
N VAL A 383 4.52 25.41 17.35
CA VAL A 383 4.54 24.37 18.37
C VAL A 383 5.26 23.17 17.77
N ARG A 384 6.56 23.27 17.58
CA ARG A 384 7.42 22.14 17.28
C ARG A 384 7.74 21.41 18.58
N ARG A 385 6.83 20.58 19.05
CA ARG A 385 7.24 19.46 19.88
C ARG A 385 7.67 18.36 18.92
N GLY A 386 8.89 18.43 18.41
CA GLY A 386 9.50 17.36 17.61
C GLY A 386 9.70 16.12 18.46
N VAL A 387 9.89 14.97 17.82
CA VAL A 387 10.24 13.69 18.46
C VAL A 387 11.40 13.89 19.45
N THR A 388 12.40 14.70 19.10
CA THR A 388 13.55 15.02 19.95
C THR A 388 13.15 15.68 21.28
N ARG A 389 12.20 16.64 21.27
CA ARG A 389 11.74 17.27 22.53
C ARG A 389 11.01 16.29 23.42
N ILE A 390 10.17 15.44 22.83
CA ILE A 390 9.48 14.37 23.59
C ILE A 390 10.49 13.37 24.16
N ARG A 391 11.54 13.02 23.42
CA ARG A 391 12.63 12.19 23.92
C ARG A 391 13.24 12.79 25.19
N GLU A 392 13.62 14.07 25.16
CA GLU A 392 14.19 14.79 26.30
C GLU A 392 13.24 14.84 27.50
N ASP A 393 11.96 15.15 27.25
CA ASP A 393 10.93 15.18 28.30
C ASP A 393 10.75 13.79 28.94
N LEU A 394 10.75 12.71 28.14
CA LEU A 394 10.64 11.33 28.64
C LEU A 394 11.91 10.91 29.42
N GLU A 395 13.12 11.22 28.93
CA GLU A 395 14.37 10.96 29.64
C GLU A 395 14.40 11.63 31.02
N ALA A 396 13.97 12.89 31.09
CA ALA A 396 13.89 13.63 32.35
C ALA A 396 12.88 13.03 33.33
N LEU A 397 11.78 12.46 32.84
CA LEU A 397 10.70 11.89 33.68
C LEU A 397 11.02 10.49 34.21
N ILE A 398 11.73 9.67 33.41
CA ILE A 398 12.02 8.29 33.80
C ILE A 398 13.44 8.09 34.34
N GLY A 399 14.36 9.04 34.09
CA GLY A 399 15.76 8.95 34.51
C GLY A 399 16.58 7.91 33.72
N GLU A 400 16.10 7.47 32.57
CA GLU A 400 16.73 6.47 31.71
C GLU A 400 16.90 6.99 30.28
N PRO A 401 17.89 6.48 29.50
CA PRO A 401 18.05 6.83 28.10
C PRO A 401 16.84 6.43 27.25
N VAL A 402 16.43 7.33 26.35
CA VAL A 402 15.36 7.09 25.36
C VAL A 402 15.94 7.20 23.96
N SER A 403 15.78 6.15 23.14
CA SER A 403 16.20 6.18 21.73
C SER A 403 15.22 6.88 20.84
N GLU A 404 15.72 7.63 19.85
CA GLU A 404 14.90 8.26 18.81
C GLU A 404 14.98 7.48 17.50
N LEU A 405 13.83 7.10 16.93
CA LEU A 405 13.74 6.33 15.70
C LEU A 405 12.78 6.99 14.70
N THR A 406 13.36 7.58 13.65
CA THR A 406 12.61 8.26 12.59
C THR A 406 12.91 7.65 11.21
N ALA A 407 12.17 8.05 10.19
CA ALA A 407 12.41 7.61 8.81
C ALA A 407 13.80 8.01 8.28
N ALA A 408 14.38 9.10 8.79
CA ALA A 408 15.70 9.61 8.40
C ALA A 408 16.87 8.84 9.04
N GLY A 409 16.63 7.99 10.02
CA GLY A 409 17.65 7.24 10.74
C GLY A 409 17.37 7.13 12.24
N SER A 410 18.32 6.54 12.97
CA SER A 410 18.33 6.51 14.43
C SER A 410 19.41 7.46 14.95
N SER A 411 19.11 8.18 16.02
CA SER A 411 20.09 8.94 16.79
C SER A 411 20.14 8.36 18.20
N GLY A 412 21.29 7.75 18.57
CA GLY A 412 21.50 7.30 19.96
C GLY A 412 21.93 5.85 20.17
N GLY A 413 22.68 5.22 19.26
CA GLY A 413 23.24 3.89 19.48
C GLY A 413 22.42 2.75 18.90
N ASP A 414 22.75 1.51 19.26
CA ASP A 414 22.04 0.32 18.81
C ASP A 414 20.59 0.33 19.34
N ASP A 415 19.62 0.70 18.48
CA ASP A 415 18.19 0.88 18.79
C ASP A 415 17.51 -0.37 19.39
N THR A 416 18.18 -1.52 19.30
CA THR A 416 17.65 -2.79 19.80
C THR A 416 17.80 -2.95 21.32
N MET A 417 18.63 -2.14 21.97
CA MET A 417 19.01 -2.31 23.38
C MET A 417 18.29 -1.37 24.34
N THR A 418 17.72 -0.26 23.88
CA THR A 418 16.99 0.66 24.76
C THR A 418 15.57 0.17 25.04
N ARG A 419 15.16 0.31 26.31
CA ARG A 419 13.83 -0.09 26.78
C ARG A 419 12.73 0.83 26.25
N VAL A 420 13.01 2.12 26.17
CA VAL A 420 12.05 3.12 25.68
C VAL A 420 12.54 3.71 24.37
N VAL A 421 11.68 3.65 23.37
CA VAL A 421 11.93 4.21 22.04
C VAL A 421 10.82 5.21 21.72
N VAL A 422 11.20 6.39 21.21
CA VAL A 422 10.25 7.37 20.69
C VAL A 422 10.51 7.59 19.20
N GLY A 423 9.46 7.66 18.40
CA GLY A 423 9.63 7.85 16.97
C GLY A 423 8.36 8.17 16.23
N THR A 424 8.47 8.24 14.90
CA THR A 424 7.31 8.29 14.02
C THR A 424 6.73 6.89 13.80
N THR A 425 5.71 6.75 12.95
CA THR A 425 5.20 5.44 12.53
C THR A 425 6.30 4.50 12.00
N ALA A 426 7.46 5.03 11.55
CA ALA A 426 8.62 4.22 11.20
C ALA A 426 9.10 3.33 12.35
N ALA A 427 8.92 3.73 13.61
CA ALA A 427 9.31 2.95 14.78
C ALA A 427 8.58 1.61 14.84
N ILE A 428 7.26 1.58 14.64
CA ILE A 428 6.45 0.35 14.66
C ILE A 428 6.71 -0.58 13.45
N HIS A 429 7.42 -0.10 12.43
CA HIS A 429 7.83 -0.92 11.28
C HIS A 429 9.24 -1.53 11.45
N ARG A 430 10.06 -0.98 12.36
CA ARG A 430 11.45 -1.42 12.58
C ARG A 430 11.61 -2.30 13.81
N ILE A 431 10.75 -2.11 14.81
CA ILE A 431 10.76 -2.89 16.05
C ILE A 431 9.96 -4.17 15.85
N ASP A 432 10.49 -5.29 16.32
CA ASP A 432 9.84 -6.61 16.18
C ASP A 432 8.96 -6.96 17.40
N HIS A 433 9.24 -6.38 18.60
CA HIS A 433 8.50 -6.68 19.84
C HIS A 433 8.56 -5.50 20.83
N ALA A 434 7.44 -5.27 21.52
CA ALA A 434 7.31 -4.36 22.64
C ALA A 434 6.30 -4.93 23.66
N ASP A 435 6.39 -4.49 24.93
CA ASP A 435 5.36 -4.79 25.93
C ASP A 435 4.20 -3.79 25.83
N ALA A 436 4.52 -2.56 25.39
CA ALA A 436 3.51 -1.55 25.12
C ALA A 436 3.89 -0.66 23.93
N VAL A 437 2.86 -0.20 23.21
CA VAL A 437 2.94 0.86 22.20
C VAL A 437 2.05 2.01 22.64
N ALA A 438 2.56 3.25 22.66
CA ALA A 438 1.81 4.43 23.04
C ALA A 438 1.76 5.44 21.91
N PHE A 439 0.58 5.73 21.40
CA PHE A 439 0.34 6.85 20.49
C PHE A 439 0.12 8.13 21.29
N LEU A 440 1.07 9.05 21.20
CA LEU A 440 1.10 10.25 22.04
C LEU A 440 0.09 11.33 21.59
N ASP A 441 -0.27 11.33 20.30
CA ASP A 441 -1.24 12.26 19.69
C ASP A 441 -1.88 11.54 18.49
N PHE A 442 -2.95 10.81 18.78
CA PHE A 442 -3.60 9.99 17.75
C PHE A 442 -4.62 10.76 16.92
N ASP A 443 -5.01 11.97 17.37
CA ASP A 443 -5.97 12.82 16.66
C ASP A 443 -5.50 13.16 15.23
N GLN A 444 -4.19 13.26 15.03
CA GLN A 444 -3.62 13.52 13.70
C GLN A 444 -3.95 12.43 12.67
N GLU A 445 -4.09 11.18 13.11
CA GLU A 445 -4.49 10.07 12.25
C GLU A 445 -6.00 10.07 12.01
N LEU A 446 -6.78 10.30 13.09
CA LEU A 446 -8.23 10.26 13.04
C LEU A 446 -8.85 11.42 12.27
N THR A 447 -8.25 12.62 12.37
CA THR A 447 -8.75 13.86 11.76
C THR A 447 -7.98 14.31 10.53
N ALA A 448 -7.13 13.43 9.99
CA ALA A 448 -6.40 13.72 8.76
C ALA A 448 -7.39 14.04 7.62
N PRO A 449 -7.12 15.05 6.77
CA PRO A 449 -7.98 15.42 5.66
C PRO A 449 -7.85 14.42 4.50
N ARG A 450 -8.13 13.16 4.77
CA ARG A 450 -8.05 12.02 3.84
C ARG A 450 -9.30 11.17 3.99
N TYR A 451 -9.89 10.78 2.87
CA TYR A 451 -11.13 9.98 2.92
C TYR A 451 -10.94 8.59 3.56
N ARG A 452 -9.69 8.08 3.60
CA ARG A 452 -9.30 6.80 4.23
C ARG A 452 -8.77 6.96 5.67
N ALA A 453 -8.84 8.15 6.28
CA ALA A 453 -8.23 8.42 7.58
C ALA A 453 -8.61 7.38 8.65
N GLY A 454 -9.90 7.02 8.74
CA GLY A 454 -10.37 6.01 9.70
C GLY A 454 -9.83 4.60 9.44
N GLU A 455 -9.75 4.16 8.18
CA GLU A 455 -9.14 2.87 7.82
C GLU A 455 -7.65 2.84 8.15
N GLN A 456 -6.93 3.93 7.80
CA GLN A 456 -5.50 4.07 8.07
C GLN A 456 -5.21 4.09 9.59
N ALA A 457 -6.04 4.77 10.37
CA ALA A 457 -5.94 4.78 11.82
C ALA A 457 -6.15 3.38 12.42
N LEU A 458 -7.17 2.66 11.98
CA LEU A 458 -7.41 1.27 12.43
C LEU A 458 -6.27 0.34 12.01
N ALA A 459 -5.76 0.46 10.80
CA ALA A 459 -4.60 -0.29 10.30
C ALA A 459 -3.34 -0.04 11.15
N LEU A 460 -3.13 1.21 11.57
CA LEU A 460 -2.02 1.57 12.43
C LEU A 460 -2.14 0.97 13.83
N LEU A 461 -3.35 0.93 14.40
CA LEU A 461 -3.64 0.26 15.67
C LEU A 461 -3.45 -1.26 15.56
N ALA A 462 -3.90 -1.88 14.48
CA ALA A 462 -3.65 -3.28 14.21
C ALA A 462 -2.15 -3.59 14.05
N ARG A 463 -1.40 -2.70 13.40
CA ARG A 463 0.06 -2.82 13.27
C ARG A 463 0.76 -2.74 14.62
N ALA A 464 0.36 -1.80 15.50
CA ALA A 464 0.85 -1.74 16.86
C ALA A 464 0.52 -3.01 17.65
N GLY A 465 -0.68 -3.56 17.44
CA GLY A 465 -1.12 -4.81 18.05
C GLY A 465 -0.26 -6.03 17.70
N ARG A 466 0.46 -6.01 16.59
CA ARG A 466 1.42 -7.07 16.22
C ARG A 466 2.73 -7.03 16.99
N LEU A 467 3.05 -5.89 17.58
CA LEU A 467 4.29 -5.72 18.35
C LEU A 467 4.13 -6.20 19.79
N VAL A 468 2.91 -6.27 20.28
CA VAL A 468 2.60 -6.61 21.68
C VAL A 468 1.90 -7.95 21.80
N ALA A 469 1.98 -8.55 22.98
CA ALA A 469 1.29 -9.79 23.25
C ALA A 469 -0.24 -9.61 23.16
N PRO A 470 -0.97 -10.59 22.59
CA PRO A 470 -2.42 -10.49 22.45
C PRO A 470 -3.14 -10.56 23.81
N ARG A 471 -4.40 -10.14 23.83
CA ARG A 471 -5.26 -10.15 25.02
C ARG A 471 -5.37 -11.52 25.69
N SER A 472 -5.26 -12.58 24.91
CA SER A 472 -5.30 -13.98 25.42
C SER A 472 -3.99 -14.46 26.04
N ALA A 473 -2.89 -13.69 25.94
CA ALA A 473 -1.61 -14.08 26.51
C ALA A 473 -1.64 -14.01 28.05
N PRO A 474 -0.82 -14.83 28.75
CA PRO A 474 -0.70 -14.75 30.22
C PRO A 474 -0.31 -13.36 30.75
N SER A 475 0.51 -12.64 29.98
CA SER A 475 0.86 -11.23 30.21
C SER A 475 0.52 -10.43 28.95
N PRO A 476 -0.71 -9.90 28.84
CA PRO A 476 -1.14 -9.17 27.66
C PRO A 476 -0.37 -7.86 27.50
N GLY A 477 0.05 -7.56 26.28
CA GLY A 477 0.61 -6.27 25.94
C GLY A 477 -0.46 -5.20 25.76
N ARG A 478 -0.05 -3.94 25.80
CA ARG A 478 -0.96 -2.80 25.77
C ARG A 478 -0.68 -1.86 24.62
N VAL A 479 -1.74 -1.30 24.04
CA VAL A 479 -1.68 -0.18 23.11
C VAL A 479 -2.39 1.00 23.75
N LEU A 480 -1.64 2.04 24.14
CA LEU A 480 -2.19 3.28 24.69
C LEU A 480 -2.50 4.23 23.52
N VAL A 481 -3.72 4.76 23.51
CA VAL A 481 -4.18 5.70 22.47
C VAL A 481 -4.58 7.01 23.16
N GLN A 482 -3.75 8.03 23.05
CA GLN A 482 -4.05 9.36 23.56
C GLN A 482 -4.78 10.16 22.49
N THR A 483 -6.02 10.57 22.77
CA THR A 483 -6.90 11.25 21.79
C THR A 483 -7.93 12.15 22.47
N THR A 484 -8.36 13.20 21.78
CA THR A 484 -9.52 14.03 22.17
C THR A 484 -10.85 13.52 21.63
N VAL A 485 -10.81 12.45 20.79
CA VAL A 485 -12.00 11.83 20.19
C VAL A 485 -12.07 10.32 20.49
N PRO A 486 -12.20 9.94 21.78
CA PRO A 486 -12.15 8.54 22.24
C PRO A 486 -13.22 7.65 21.61
N ASP A 487 -14.36 8.22 21.22
CA ASP A 487 -15.49 7.51 20.62
C ASP A 487 -15.39 7.36 19.10
N HIS A 488 -14.25 7.73 18.50
CA HIS A 488 -14.06 7.58 17.05
C HIS A 488 -14.19 6.09 16.64
N PRO A 489 -14.97 5.75 15.57
CA PRO A 489 -15.26 4.36 15.18
C PRO A 489 -14.03 3.45 15.06
N ALA A 490 -12.90 3.97 14.53
CA ALA A 490 -11.65 3.21 14.41
C ALA A 490 -11.05 2.87 15.79
N VAL A 491 -11.13 3.77 16.77
CA VAL A 491 -10.67 3.54 18.14
C VAL A 491 -11.56 2.50 18.83
N VAL A 492 -12.88 2.66 18.74
CA VAL A 492 -13.86 1.73 19.29
C VAL A 492 -13.67 0.32 18.70
N ALA A 493 -13.43 0.22 17.40
CA ALA A 493 -13.16 -1.06 16.72
C ALA A 493 -11.91 -1.76 17.28
N ALA A 494 -10.82 -1.02 17.51
CA ALA A 494 -9.60 -1.57 18.09
C ALA A 494 -9.80 -2.00 19.56
N VAL A 495 -10.48 -1.19 20.39
CA VAL A 495 -10.82 -1.50 21.79
C VAL A 495 -11.64 -2.79 21.89
N THR A 496 -12.64 -2.91 21.04
CA THR A 496 -13.53 -4.08 21.02
C THR A 496 -12.95 -5.26 20.25
N GLY A 497 -11.88 -5.05 19.46
CA GLY A 497 -11.33 -5.99 18.48
C GLY A 497 -12.38 -6.32 17.40
N ASP A 498 -13.13 -5.35 16.90
CA ASP A 498 -14.24 -5.50 15.95
C ASP A 498 -14.06 -4.64 14.68
N PRO A 499 -13.17 -5.05 13.79
CA PRO A 499 -12.93 -4.33 12.54
C PRO A 499 -14.13 -4.39 11.57
N ALA A 500 -15.01 -5.40 11.71
CA ALA A 500 -16.19 -5.53 10.85
C ALA A 500 -17.17 -4.37 11.08
N ARG A 501 -17.45 -4.06 12.33
CA ARG A 501 -18.36 -2.96 12.69
C ARG A 501 -17.86 -1.60 12.14
N PHE A 502 -16.55 -1.38 12.19
CA PHE A 502 -15.96 -0.20 11.59
C PHE A 502 -16.18 -0.18 10.07
N ALA A 503 -15.89 -1.30 9.40
CA ALA A 503 -16.00 -1.41 7.94
C ALA A 503 -17.43 -1.19 7.46
N GLU A 504 -18.44 -1.71 8.16
CA GLU A 504 -19.87 -1.52 7.85
C GLU A 504 -20.27 -0.03 7.90
N GLY A 505 -19.89 0.66 8.97
CA GLY A 505 -20.18 2.10 9.13
C GLY A 505 -19.44 2.96 8.11
N GLU A 506 -18.19 2.63 7.83
CA GLU A 506 -17.38 3.35 6.84
C GLU A 506 -17.89 3.11 5.40
N ALA A 507 -18.34 1.89 5.07
CA ALA A 507 -18.94 1.56 3.77
C ALA A 507 -20.20 2.39 3.52
N THR A 508 -21.08 2.49 4.52
CA THR A 508 -22.29 3.32 4.44
C THR A 508 -21.92 4.78 4.19
N ARG A 509 -21.00 5.33 4.97
CA ARG A 509 -20.56 6.72 4.82
C ARG A 509 -19.97 7.01 3.43
N ARG A 510 -19.19 6.08 2.87
CA ARG A 510 -18.60 6.26 1.53
C ARG A 510 -19.64 6.12 0.43
N ALA A 511 -20.63 5.25 0.61
CA ALA A 511 -21.74 5.12 -0.33
C ALA A 511 -22.53 6.43 -0.41
N ASP A 512 -22.87 7.03 0.74
CA ASP A 512 -23.60 8.31 0.82
C ASP A 512 -22.82 9.47 0.17
N LEU A 513 -21.49 9.46 0.29
CA LEU A 513 -20.62 10.48 -0.29
C LEU A 513 -20.19 10.19 -1.74
N GLY A 514 -20.53 9.03 -2.28
CA GLY A 514 -20.09 8.59 -3.61
C GLY A 514 -18.58 8.44 -3.72
N TRP A 515 -17.92 7.96 -2.66
CA TRP A 515 -16.48 7.70 -2.61
C TRP A 515 -16.14 6.23 -2.87
N PRO A 516 -14.86 5.92 -3.25
CA PRO A 516 -14.45 4.54 -3.43
C PRO A 516 -14.64 3.69 -2.16
N PRO A 517 -15.05 2.43 -2.28
CA PRO A 517 -15.31 1.68 -3.53
C PRO A 517 -16.73 1.80 -4.07
N ALA A 518 -17.62 2.58 -3.43
CA ALA A 518 -19.02 2.72 -3.85
C ALA A 518 -19.14 3.33 -5.26
N ARG A 519 -18.20 4.19 -5.64
CA ARG A 519 -18.01 4.69 -7.01
C ARG A 519 -16.54 4.57 -7.41
N ALA A 520 -16.30 4.38 -8.71
CA ALA A 520 -14.96 4.47 -9.27
C ALA A 520 -14.55 5.93 -9.42
N VAL A 521 -13.32 6.26 -9.01
CA VAL A 521 -12.80 7.63 -9.00
C VAL A 521 -11.43 7.68 -9.65
N ALA A 522 -11.20 8.73 -10.44
CA ALA A 522 -9.87 9.10 -10.92
C ALA A 522 -9.58 10.58 -10.63
N LEU A 523 -8.34 10.87 -10.26
CA LEU A 523 -7.81 12.23 -10.22
C LEU A 523 -7.03 12.53 -11.48
N VAL A 524 -7.32 13.67 -12.10
CA VAL A 524 -6.63 14.16 -13.30
C VAL A 524 -5.93 15.47 -12.96
N SER A 525 -4.63 15.58 -13.26
CA SER A 525 -3.81 16.73 -12.86
C SER A 525 -2.72 17.06 -13.87
N HIS A 526 -2.05 18.18 -13.64
CA HIS A 526 -1.03 18.83 -14.47
C HIS A 526 -1.55 19.60 -15.70
N ALA A 527 -0.63 20.19 -16.46
CA ALA A 527 -0.91 21.20 -17.49
C ALA A 527 -1.93 20.80 -18.56
N ALA A 528 -1.98 19.51 -18.92
CA ALA A 528 -2.89 19.00 -19.93
C ALA A 528 -4.24 18.51 -19.35
N ALA A 529 -4.44 18.62 -18.03
CA ALA A 529 -5.62 18.05 -17.37
C ALA A 529 -6.94 18.72 -17.80
N SER A 530 -6.98 20.04 -17.88
CA SER A 530 -8.17 20.77 -18.29
C SER A 530 -8.64 20.35 -19.69
N THR A 531 -7.72 20.34 -20.65
CA THR A 531 -8.02 19.92 -22.05
C THR A 531 -8.46 18.46 -22.10
N PHE A 532 -7.83 17.58 -21.32
CA PHE A 532 -8.19 16.16 -21.25
C PHE A 532 -9.62 15.96 -20.72
N VAL A 533 -9.93 16.64 -19.61
CA VAL A 533 -11.24 16.52 -18.95
C VAL A 533 -12.37 17.08 -19.82
N THR A 534 -12.11 18.17 -20.57
CA THR A 534 -13.08 18.72 -21.53
C THR A 534 -13.35 17.76 -22.70
N GLY A 535 -12.38 16.92 -23.04
CA GLY A 535 -12.52 15.88 -24.08
C GLY A 535 -13.17 14.57 -23.61
N LEU A 536 -13.53 14.43 -22.32
CA LEU A 536 -14.25 13.27 -21.83
C LEU A 536 -15.71 13.30 -22.31
N ASP A 537 -16.20 12.15 -22.74
CA ASP A 537 -17.64 11.99 -22.97
C ASP A 537 -18.37 11.89 -21.63
N THR A 538 -19.06 12.97 -21.28
CA THR A 538 -19.85 13.08 -20.05
C THR A 538 -21.33 12.76 -20.27
N SER A 539 -21.72 12.14 -21.39
CA SER A 539 -23.10 11.81 -21.70
C SER A 539 -23.69 10.81 -20.69
N GLY A 540 -24.13 11.31 -19.56
CA GLY A 540 -25.08 10.70 -18.63
C GLY A 540 -24.51 9.96 -17.41
N VAL A 541 -23.29 9.40 -17.39
CA VAL A 541 -22.81 8.57 -16.25
C VAL A 541 -21.43 8.97 -15.70
N ILE A 542 -20.68 9.78 -16.43
CA ILE A 542 -19.39 10.32 -16.01
C ILE A 542 -19.62 11.70 -15.38
N GLU A 543 -19.20 11.86 -14.16
CA GLU A 543 -19.24 13.11 -13.42
C GLU A 543 -17.83 13.70 -13.31
N VAL A 544 -17.69 14.98 -13.63
CA VAL A 544 -16.43 15.72 -13.52
C VAL A 544 -16.60 16.82 -12.50
N LEU A 545 -15.75 16.83 -11.49
CA LEU A 545 -15.76 17.81 -10.40
C LEU A 545 -14.42 18.55 -10.36
N GLY A 546 -14.45 19.82 -10.05
CA GLY A 546 -13.25 20.66 -9.93
C GLY A 546 -13.19 21.77 -10.97
N PRO A 547 -12.01 22.44 -11.14
CA PRO A 547 -10.75 22.09 -10.48
C PRO A 547 -10.65 22.55 -9.03
N VAL A 548 -9.94 21.77 -8.22
CA VAL A 548 -9.44 22.18 -6.91
C VAL A 548 -7.93 22.00 -6.93
N ASP A 549 -7.16 23.06 -6.72
CA ASP A 549 -5.69 23.05 -6.80
C ASP A 549 -5.16 22.43 -8.11
N ASP A 550 -5.74 22.81 -9.26
CA ASP A 550 -5.43 22.29 -10.61
C ASP A 550 -5.64 20.77 -10.75
N ARG A 551 -6.55 20.19 -9.93
CA ARG A 551 -6.94 18.80 -10.00
C ARG A 551 -8.41 18.68 -10.30
N TRP A 552 -8.77 17.74 -11.16
CA TRP A 552 -10.15 17.33 -11.45
C TRP A 552 -10.39 15.94 -10.90
N MET A 553 -11.57 15.74 -10.34
CA MET A 553 -12.05 14.42 -9.96
C MET A 553 -13.05 13.94 -11.01
N VAL A 554 -12.81 12.77 -11.57
CA VAL A 554 -13.71 12.08 -12.50
C VAL A 554 -14.31 10.89 -11.78
N ARG A 555 -15.63 10.81 -11.72
CA ARG A 555 -16.38 9.73 -11.05
C ARG A 555 -17.24 8.97 -12.03
N ALA A 556 -17.39 7.66 -11.80
CA ALA A 556 -18.27 6.79 -12.56
C ALA A 556 -18.93 5.76 -11.63
N PRO A 557 -20.02 5.10 -12.04
CA PRO A 557 -20.66 4.04 -11.25
C PRO A 557 -19.70 2.88 -10.93
N ASP A 558 -18.83 2.52 -11.87
CA ASP A 558 -17.90 1.41 -11.78
C ASP A 558 -16.60 1.65 -12.57
N HIS A 559 -15.62 0.77 -12.36
CA HIS A 559 -14.32 0.88 -13.01
C HIS A 559 -14.35 0.62 -14.52
N SER A 560 -15.26 -0.21 -15.02
CA SER A 560 -15.36 -0.49 -16.45
C SER A 560 -15.75 0.78 -17.20
N THR A 561 -16.77 1.47 -16.69
CA THR A 561 -17.26 2.75 -17.20
C THR A 561 -16.18 3.83 -17.12
N LEU A 562 -15.53 3.98 -15.94
CA LEU A 562 -14.49 4.98 -15.74
C LEU A 562 -13.29 4.75 -16.69
N CYS A 563 -12.72 3.54 -16.67
CA CYS A 563 -11.54 3.22 -17.46
C CYS A 563 -11.82 3.23 -18.96
N GLY A 564 -13.04 2.84 -19.38
CA GLY A 564 -13.50 2.97 -20.77
C GLY A 564 -13.50 4.43 -21.24
N ALA A 565 -14.10 5.33 -20.45
CA ALA A 565 -14.13 6.76 -20.77
C ALA A 565 -12.71 7.37 -20.80
N LEU A 566 -11.87 7.04 -19.79
CA LEU A 566 -10.49 7.51 -19.75
C LEU A 566 -9.62 6.98 -20.92
N ALA A 567 -9.91 5.79 -21.43
CA ALA A 567 -9.20 5.20 -22.56
C ALA A 567 -9.65 5.78 -23.90
N ALA A 568 -10.93 6.08 -24.06
CA ALA A 568 -11.51 6.65 -25.28
C ALA A 568 -11.16 8.12 -25.49
N ALA A 569 -10.93 8.87 -24.40
CA ALA A 569 -10.62 10.29 -24.47
C ALA A 569 -9.28 10.56 -25.15
N PRO A 570 -9.22 11.54 -26.08
CA PRO A 570 -7.98 11.91 -26.74
C PRO A 570 -6.98 12.48 -25.73
N ARG A 571 -5.71 12.06 -25.85
CA ARG A 571 -4.65 12.59 -24.99
C ARG A 571 -4.08 13.87 -25.58
N PRO A 572 -4.28 15.02 -24.91
CA PRO A 572 -3.67 16.27 -25.36
C PRO A 572 -2.14 16.23 -25.20
N PRO A 573 -1.40 17.03 -26.00
CA PRO A 573 0.03 17.20 -25.77
C PRO A 573 0.29 17.88 -24.42
N GLY A 574 1.40 17.50 -23.78
CA GLY A 574 1.78 18.05 -22.48
C GLY A 574 1.75 17.03 -21.33
N ARG A 575 2.10 17.51 -20.15
CA ARG A 575 2.14 16.66 -18.95
C ARG A 575 0.73 16.40 -18.43
N LEU A 576 0.36 15.13 -18.35
CA LEU A 576 -0.91 14.64 -17.84
C LEU A 576 -0.65 13.54 -16.82
N ARG A 577 -1.29 13.62 -15.65
CA ARG A 577 -1.31 12.56 -14.65
C ARG A 577 -2.75 12.16 -14.40
N ILE A 578 -3.00 10.87 -14.48
CA ILE A 578 -4.27 10.23 -14.13
C ILE A 578 -3.97 9.21 -13.04
N GLU A 579 -4.71 9.29 -11.95
CA GLU A 579 -4.64 8.39 -10.81
C GLU A 579 -6.00 7.74 -10.64
N VAL A 580 -6.13 6.49 -11.07
CA VAL A 580 -7.33 5.69 -10.82
C VAL A 580 -7.22 5.07 -9.43
N ASP A 581 -8.29 5.12 -8.64
CA ASP A 581 -8.33 4.75 -7.22
C ASP A 581 -7.24 5.44 -6.39
N PRO A 582 -7.19 6.77 -6.38
CA PRO A 582 -6.16 7.50 -5.68
C PRO A 582 -6.17 7.20 -4.18
N LEU A 583 -5.01 7.13 -3.54
CA LEU A 583 -4.91 6.97 -2.09
C LEU A 583 -5.43 8.21 -1.34
N HIS A 584 -5.30 9.37 -1.97
CA HIS A 584 -5.68 10.66 -1.40
C HIS A 584 -6.54 11.42 -2.41
N LEU A 585 -7.71 11.88 -1.99
CA LEU A 585 -8.61 12.73 -2.77
C LEU A 585 -8.37 14.21 -2.48
#